data_0111b33869e330740091b2579c949f35
#
_entry.id   0111b33869e330740091b2579c949f35
#
_cell.length_a   1.000
_cell.length_b   1.000
_cell.length_c   1.000
_cell.angle_alpha   90.00
_cell.angle_beta   90.00
_cell.angle_gamma   90.00
#
_symmetry.space_group_name_H-M   'P 1'
#
loop_
_entity.id
_entity.type
_entity.pdbx_description
1 polymer ?
#
loop_
_entity_poly.entity_id
_entity_poly.type
_entity_poly.pdbx_seq_one_letter_code
_entity_poly.pdbx_strand_id
1 'polypeptide(L)'
;GKVIHLISKKYMEPDLSVEMICDCLGKSRSYLSRMFKENTGMNLLDYLHTTRLAEAKKLLNETDLGVSEIAARVGYYSGWTLARVFKRYEGITPTAYRKAFCGGQEG
;
A
#
# COMPACT_ATOMS: atom_id res chain seq x y z
N GLY A 1 -4.22 -0.15 17.23
CA GLY A 1 -3.07 -0.40 18.02
C GLY A 1 -1.76 0.08 17.46
N LYS A 2 -0.70 -0.45 18.03
CA LYS A 2 0.65 -0.01 17.68
C LYS A 2 1.03 -0.33 16.24
N VAL A 3 0.59 -1.48 15.73
CA VAL A 3 0.91 -1.88 14.36
C VAL A 3 0.29 -0.90 13.38
N ILE A 4 -0.99 -0.61 13.55
CA ILE A 4 -1.71 0.29 12.66
C ILE A 4 -1.08 1.68 12.71
N HIS A 5 -0.73 2.14 13.90
CA HIS A 5 -0.09 3.45 14.06
C HIS A 5 1.25 3.49 13.34
N LEU A 6 2.06 2.45 13.49
CA LEU A 6 3.38 2.39 12.85
C LEU A 6 3.23 2.41 11.32
N ILE A 7 2.30 1.62 10.78
CA ILE A 7 2.08 1.58 9.35
C ILE A 7 1.58 2.93 8.84
N SER A 8 0.66 3.57 9.56
CA SER A 8 0.13 4.87 9.12
C SER A 8 1.21 5.94 9.07
N LYS A 9 2.23 5.81 9.91
CA LYS A 9 3.32 6.79 9.94
C LYS A 9 4.41 6.50 8.93
N LYS A 10 4.62 5.22 8.58
CA LYS A 10 5.81 4.82 7.82
C LYS A 10 5.52 4.04 6.55
N TYR A 11 4.26 3.90 6.12
CA TYR A 11 3.97 3.09 4.95
C TYR A 11 4.70 3.58 3.69
N MET A 12 4.98 4.88 3.61
CA MET A 12 5.64 5.46 2.44
C MET A 12 7.13 5.13 2.34
N GLU A 13 7.69 4.51 3.37
CA GLU A 13 9.09 4.09 3.32
C GLU A 13 9.17 2.75 2.63
N PRO A 14 9.88 2.65 1.48
CA PRO A 14 9.92 1.39 0.74
C PRO A 14 10.51 0.24 1.53
N ASP A 15 11.39 0.55 2.48
CA ASP A 15 12.06 -0.47 3.28
C ASP A 15 11.16 -1.04 4.38
N LEU A 16 10.01 -0.43 4.64
CA LEU A 16 9.14 -0.96 5.68
C LEU A 16 8.58 -2.32 5.25
N SER A 17 8.84 -3.34 6.06
CA SER A 17 8.44 -4.71 5.79
C SER A 17 7.84 -5.29 7.05
N VAL A 18 7.25 -6.48 6.92
CA VAL A 18 6.71 -7.18 8.08
C VAL A 18 7.83 -7.43 9.10
N GLU A 19 9.03 -7.79 8.62
CA GLU A 19 10.17 -8.03 9.48
C GLU A 19 10.56 -6.77 10.24
N MET A 20 10.59 -5.64 9.56
CA MET A 20 10.94 -4.38 10.21
C MET A 20 9.89 -3.98 11.25
N ILE A 21 8.62 -4.21 10.97
CA ILE A 21 7.57 -3.94 11.93
C ILE A 21 7.77 -4.80 13.17
N CYS A 22 8.08 -6.07 12.99
CA CYS A 22 8.35 -6.97 14.11
C CYS A 22 9.52 -6.48 14.96
N ASP A 23 10.59 -6.06 14.29
CA ASP A 23 11.76 -5.53 14.99
C ASP A 23 11.43 -4.28 15.78
N CYS A 24 10.67 -3.36 15.20
CA CYS A 24 10.30 -2.12 15.86
C CYS A 24 9.45 -2.37 17.11
N LEU A 25 8.61 -3.40 17.08
CA LEU A 25 7.72 -3.68 18.19
C LEU A 25 8.26 -4.74 19.15
N GLY A 26 9.42 -5.33 18.82
CA GLY A 26 10.02 -6.34 19.66
C GLY A 26 9.22 -7.63 19.74
N LYS A 27 8.51 -8.00 18.69
CA LYS A 27 7.65 -9.18 18.67
C LYS A 27 8.03 -10.10 17.52
N SER A 28 7.77 -11.39 17.65
CA SER A 28 8.03 -12.33 16.59
C SER A 28 7.00 -12.18 15.47
N ARG A 29 7.39 -12.60 14.27
CA ARG A 29 6.49 -12.54 13.13
C ARG A 29 5.24 -13.39 13.36
N SER A 30 5.42 -14.60 13.90
CA SER A 30 4.28 -15.47 14.17
C SER A 30 3.28 -14.84 15.12
N TYR A 31 3.79 -14.22 16.18
CA TYR A 31 2.94 -13.58 17.18
C TYR A 31 2.16 -12.42 16.58
N LEU A 32 2.88 -11.52 15.88
CA LEU A 32 2.23 -10.34 15.31
C LEU A 32 1.25 -10.70 14.20
N SER A 33 1.61 -11.65 13.35
CA SER A 33 0.73 -12.06 12.27
C SER A 33 -0.58 -12.63 12.81
N ARG A 34 -0.49 -13.50 13.81
CA ARG A 34 -1.68 -14.08 14.40
C ARG A 34 -2.52 -13.04 15.10
N MET A 35 -1.89 -12.23 15.94
CA MET A 35 -2.60 -11.22 16.69
C MET A 35 -3.28 -10.21 15.78
N PHE A 36 -2.57 -9.77 14.74
CA PHE A 36 -3.12 -8.79 13.83
C PHE A 36 -4.31 -9.35 13.07
N LYS A 37 -4.21 -10.59 12.61
CA LYS A 37 -5.33 -11.21 11.90
C LYS A 37 -6.53 -11.44 12.80
N GLU A 38 -6.30 -11.81 14.05
CA GLU A 38 -7.40 -12.00 15.01
C GLU A 38 -8.11 -10.68 15.29
N ASN A 39 -7.37 -9.58 15.35
CA ASN A 39 -7.95 -8.29 15.71
C ASN A 39 -8.56 -7.55 14.53
N THR A 40 -8.03 -7.73 13.33
CA THR A 40 -8.47 -6.97 12.17
C THR A 40 -9.11 -7.81 11.07
N GLY A 41 -8.94 -9.12 11.12
CA GLY A 41 -9.42 -10.00 10.07
C GLY A 41 -8.54 -10.03 8.83
N MET A 42 -7.47 -9.24 8.82
CA MET A 42 -6.62 -9.08 7.64
C MET A 42 -5.18 -9.44 7.99
N ASN A 43 -4.47 -10.06 7.05
CA ASN A 43 -3.09 -10.35 7.30
C ASN A 43 -2.24 -9.08 7.22
N LEU A 44 -1.14 -9.09 7.96
CA LEU A 44 -0.33 -7.89 8.14
C LEU A 44 0.24 -7.34 6.83
N LEU A 45 0.72 -8.23 5.96
CA LEU A 45 1.28 -7.81 4.68
C LEU A 45 0.21 -7.19 3.79
N ASP A 46 -0.97 -7.80 3.76
CA ASP A 46 -2.08 -7.26 2.97
C ASP A 46 -2.47 -5.88 3.48
N TYR A 47 -2.46 -5.69 4.80
CA TYR A 47 -2.79 -4.40 5.36
C TYR A 47 -1.79 -3.32 4.92
N LEU A 48 -0.50 -3.66 4.93
CA LEU A 48 0.53 -2.73 4.47
C LEU A 48 0.30 -2.34 3.00
N HIS A 49 0.08 -3.35 2.14
CA HIS A 49 -0.16 -3.07 0.73
C HIS A 49 -1.44 -2.27 0.51
N THR A 50 -2.54 -2.62 1.17
CA THR A 50 -3.78 -1.88 0.96
C THR A 50 -3.67 -0.45 1.46
N THR A 51 -2.88 -0.20 2.50
CA THR A 51 -2.62 1.16 2.96
C THR A 51 -1.89 1.97 1.89
N ARG A 52 -0.84 1.38 1.32
CA ARG A 52 -0.09 2.04 0.24
C ARG A 52 -0.96 2.27 -0.99
N LEU A 53 -1.79 1.29 -1.34
CA LEU A 53 -2.64 1.40 -2.52
C LEU A 53 -3.78 2.41 -2.33
N ALA A 54 -4.26 2.57 -1.11
CA ALA A 54 -5.27 3.59 -0.84
C ALA A 54 -4.72 4.97 -1.15
N GLU A 55 -3.48 5.23 -0.73
CA GLU A 55 -2.86 6.50 -1.04
C GLU A 55 -2.55 6.63 -2.54
N ALA A 56 -2.14 5.52 -3.17
CA ALA A 56 -1.89 5.53 -4.61
C ALA A 56 -3.16 5.88 -5.38
N LYS A 57 -4.30 5.32 -4.99
CA LYS A 57 -5.57 5.62 -5.64
C LYS A 57 -5.92 7.10 -5.47
N LYS A 58 -5.67 7.64 -4.29
CA LYS A 58 -5.91 9.06 -4.04
C LYS A 58 -5.07 9.93 -4.97
N LEU A 59 -3.77 9.61 -5.10
CA LEU A 59 -2.90 10.36 -5.98
C LEU A 59 -3.27 10.20 -7.46
N LEU A 60 -3.73 9.01 -7.85
CA LEU A 60 -4.20 8.81 -9.22
C LEU A 60 -5.42 9.65 -9.53
N ASN A 61 -6.30 9.84 -8.56
CA ASN A 61 -7.52 10.62 -8.73
C ASN A 61 -7.30 12.12 -8.62
N GLU A 62 -6.39 12.54 -7.76
CA GLU A 62 -6.27 13.96 -7.39
C GLU A 62 -5.09 14.67 -8.02
N THR A 63 -4.19 13.95 -8.68
CA THR A 63 -3.00 14.56 -9.27
C THR A 63 -2.75 14.03 -10.67
N ASP A 64 -1.82 14.68 -11.36
CA ASP A 64 -1.37 14.23 -12.67
C ASP A 64 -0.04 13.47 -12.58
N LEU A 65 0.37 13.10 -11.38
CA LEU A 65 1.64 12.41 -11.19
C LEU A 65 1.67 11.09 -11.98
N GLY A 66 2.82 10.78 -12.54
CA GLY A 66 2.99 9.50 -13.24
C GLY A 66 3.09 8.35 -12.25
N VAL A 67 2.95 7.13 -12.77
CA VAL A 67 2.95 5.93 -11.94
C VAL A 67 4.26 5.79 -11.16
N SER A 68 5.40 6.11 -11.79
CA SER A 68 6.70 6.02 -11.09
C SER A 68 6.79 7.00 -9.93
N GLU A 69 6.28 8.21 -10.12
CA GLU A 69 6.29 9.20 -9.07
C GLU A 69 5.38 8.79 -7.92
N ILE A 70 4.19 8.29 -8.25
CA ILE A 70 3.26 7.81 -7.22
C ILE A 70 3.89 6.65 -6.45
N ALA A 71 4.54 5.72 -7.16
CA ALA A 71 5.20 4.59 -6.51
C ALA A 71 6.18 5.07 -5.44
N ALA A 72 7.01 6.04 -5.79
CA ALA A 72 7.99 6.57 -4.86
C ALA A 72 7.34 7.20 -3.62
N ARG A 73 6.19 7.82 -3.81
CA ARG A 73 5.51 8.50 -2.70
C ARG A 73 4.76 7.56 -1.76
N VAL A 74 4.33 6.40 -2.26
CA VAL A 74 3.54 5.49 -1.44
C VAL A 74 4.33 4.32 -0.88
N GLY A 75 5.62 4.20 -1.23
CA GLY A 75 6.46 3.19 -0.61
C GLY A 75 6.89 2.04 -1.50
N TYR A 76 6.84 2.22 -2.81
CA TYR A 76 7.36 1.20 -3.74
C TYR A 76 8.58 1.73 -4.45
N TYR A 77 9.53 0.84 -4.76
CA TYR A 77 10.79 1.24 -5.38
C TYR A 77 10.64 1.67 -6.84
N SER A 78 9.62 1.17 -7.53
CA SER A 78 9.46 1.50 -8.95
C SER A 78 7.99 1.48 -9.34
N GLY A 79 7.68 2.16 -10.45
CA GLY A 79 6.33 2.13 -10.99
C GLY A 79 5.91 0.73 -11.40
N TRP A 80 6.87 -0.08 -11.86
CA TRP A 80 6.58 -1.45 -12.23
C TRP A 80 6.09 -2.26 -11.03
N THR A 81 6.76 -2.09 -9.87
CA THR A 81 6.34 -2.78 -8.65
C THR A 81 4.95 -2.33 -8.23
N LEU A 82 4.72 -1.01 -8.25
CA LEU A 82 3.39 -0.50 -7.92
C LEU A 82 2.33 -1.10 -8.84
N ALA A 83 2.61 -1.14 -10.16
CA ALA A 83 1.64 -1.65 -11.11
C ALA A 83 1.30 -3.12 -10.85
N ARG A 84 2.30 -3.94 -10.53
CA ARG A 84 2.07 -5.35 -10.22
C ARG A 84 1.22 -5.52 -8.97
N VAL A 85 1.58 -4.82 -7.90
CA VAL A 85 0.86 -4.94 -6.64
C VAL A 85 -0.56 -4.38 -6.79
N PHE A 86 -0.67 -3.25 -7.46
CA PHE A 86 -1.97 -2.61 -7.68
C PHE A 86 -2.91 -3.57 -8.44
N LYS A 87 -2.41 -4.16 -9.53
CA LYS A 87 -3.23 -5.08 -10.30
C LYS A 87 -3.62 -6.32 -9.49
N ARG A 88 -2.70 -6.80 -8.66
CA ARG A 88 -2.97 -7.97 -7.83
C ARG A 88 -4.13 -7.72 -6.85
N TYR A 89 -4.15 -6.55 -6.21
CA TYR A 89 -5.16 -6.26 -5.20
C TYR A 89 -6.40 -5.59 -5.76
N GLU A 90 -6.26 -4.79 -6.82
CA GLU A 90 -7.39 -4.04 -7.36
C GLU A 90 -8.00 -4.65 -8.62
N GLY A 91 -7.29 -5.57 -9.25
CA GLY A 91 -7.77 -6.22 -10.47
C GLY A 91 -7.45 -5.49 -11.76
N ILE A 92 -6.99 -4.26 -11.70
CA ILE A 92 -6.61 -3.48 -12.88
C ILE A 92 -5.33 -2.71 -12.58
N THR A 93 -4.68 -2.21 -13.62
CA THR A 93 -3.44 -1.46 -13.47
C THR A 93 -3.74 -0.03 -12.99
N PRO A 94 -2.74 0.67 -12.43
CA PRO A 94 -2.95 2.08 -12.05
C PRO A 94 -3.37 2.95 -13.23
N THR A 95 -2.79 2.73 -14.39
CA THR A 95 -3.14 3.50 -15.58
C THR A 95 -4.59 3.26 -15.97
N ALA A 96 -5.03 1.99 -15.95
CA ALA A 96 -6.42 1.66 -16.24
C ALA A 96 -7.35 2.25 -15.20
N TYR A 97 -6.94 2.24 -13.93
CA TYR A 97 -7.73 2.82 -12.86
C TYR A 97 -7.93 4.32 -13.08
N ARG A 98 -6.84 5.03 -13.40
CA ARG A 98 -6.93 6.47 -13.65
C ARG A 98 -7.87 6.77 -14.83
N LYS A 99 -7.74 5.99 -15.90
CA LYS A 99 -8.60 6.16 -17.06
C LYS A 99 -10.07 5.95 -16.73
N ALA A 100 -10.35 4.90 -15.94
CA ALA A 100 -11.72 4.55 -15.61
C ALA A 100 -12.37 5.55 -14.68
N PHE A 101 -11.60 6.10 -13.72
CA PHE A 101 -12.19 6.92 -12.66
C PHE A 101 -11.87 8.41 -12.77
N CYS A 102 -10.96 8.79 -13.67
CA CYS A 102 -10.62 10.20 -13.84
C CYS A 102 -10.80 10.64 -15.29
N GLY A 103 -10.15 9.92 -16.22
CA GLY A 103 -10.19 10.29 -17.61
C GLY A 103 -11.57 10.16 -18.23
N GLY A 104 -12.35 9.20 -17.78
CA GLY A 104 -13.67 8.97 -18.32
C GLY A 104 -14.63 10.11 -18.10
N GLN A 105 -14.33 10.96 -17.14
CA GLN A 105 -15.23 12.05 -16.82
C GLN A 105 -15.19 13.18 -17.83
N GLU A 106 -14.20 13.18 -18.66
CA GLU A 106 -14.08 14.22 -19.66
C GLU A 106 -14.78 13.89 -20.95
N GLY A 107 -15.16 12.64 -21.06
CA GLY A 107 -15.78 12.11 -22.28
C GLY A 107 -17.11 12.67 -22.55
#